data_d58f5f63e81aab00206c25af45978a52
#
_entry.id   d58f5f63e81aab00206c25af45978a52
#
_cell.length_a   1.000
_cell.length_b   1.000
_cell.length_c   1.000
_cell.angle_alpha   90.00
_cell.angle_beta   90.00
_cell.angle_gamma   90.00
#
_symmetry.space_group_name_H-M   'P 1'
#
loop_
_entity.id
_entity.type
_entity.pdbx_description
1 polymer ?
#
loop_
_entity_poly.entity_id
_entity_poly.type
_entity_poly.pdbx_seq_one_letter_code
_entity_poly.pdbx_strand_id
1 'polypeptide(L)'
;ACAYIGIESRAFELPEETTEEELLSIIKDLNEDDGVHGILVQLPVPKHINEEKIINAISPKKDVDGFHPESVGSLCIGRPGFVSCTPAGIIQLLKRSEIDIEGKHCVVIGRSNIVGKPMALLMLRENATVTICHSRTKNLKEICKEADILIVAIGKPKMIDASYVKDGATVIDVGIHRDANNKLCGDVDFASVE
;
A
#
# COMPACT_ATOMS: atom_id res chain seq x y z
N ALA A 1 -9.07 14.12 -13.95
CA ALA A 1 -9.90 13.26 -13.10
C ALA A 1 -10.62 14.09 -12.03
N CYS A 2 -9.92 14.85 -11.16
CA CYS A 2 -10.51 15.59 -10.04
C CYS A 2 -11.66 16.53 -10.45
N ALA A 3 -11.46 17.36 -11.47
CA ALA A 3 -12.50 18.29 -11.95
C ALA A 3 -13.79 17.57 -12.40
N TYR A 4 -13.69 16.34 -12.92
CA TYR A 4 -14.85 15.54 -13.36
C TYR A 4 -15.75 15.11 -12.19
N ILE A 5 -15.17 14.91 -11.02
CA ILE A 5 -15.91 14.50 -9.81
C ILE A 5 -16.12 15.66 -8.82
N GLY A 6 -15.83 16.90 -9.26
CA GLY A 6 -16.05 18.11 -8.45
C GLY A 6 -15.01 18.35 -7.35
N ILE A 7 -13.83 17.73 -7.45
CA ILE A 7 -12.70 17.97 -6.53
C ILE A 7 -11.79 19.03 -7.13
N GLU A 8 -11.52 20.12 -6.40
CA GLU A 8 -10.45 21.04 -6.70
C GLU A 8 -9.11 20.39 -6.39
N SER A 9 -8.17 20.43 -7.33
CA SER A 9 -6.82 19.90 -7.15
C SER A 9 -5.80 21.02 -7.30
N ARG A 10 -4.95 21.18 -6.28
CA ARG A 10 -3.82 22.09 -6.28
C ARG A 10 -2.54 21.24 -6.33
N ALA A 11 -1.78 21.32 -7.42
CA ALA A 11 -0.52 20.61 -7.57
C ALA A 11 0.66 21.54 -7.29
N PHE A 12 1.62 21.06 -6.49
CA PHE A 12 2.88 21.71 -6.19
C PHE A 12 4.01 20.85 -6.80
N GLU A 13 4.46 21.22 -7.99
CA GLU A 13 5.60 20.57 -8.65
C GLU A 13 6.88 21.26 -8.17
N LEU A 14 7.50 20.65 -7.18
CA LEU A 14 8.69 21.20 -6.52
C LEU A 14 9.96 20.67 -7.18
N PRO A 15 11.01 21.50 -7.32
CA PRO A 15 12.34 21.07 -7.78
C PRO A 15 12.93 19.98 -6.87
N GLU A 16 13.83 19.16 -7.42
CA GLU A 16 14.50 18.09 -6.64
C GLU A 16 15.34 18.67 -5.50
N GLU A 17 15.83 19.90 -5.65
CA GLU A 17 16.65 20.63 -4.66
C GLU A 17 15.82 21.26 -3.54
N THR A 18 14.49 21.19 -3.58
CA THR A 18 13.61 21.71 -2.52
C THR A 18 14.04 21.18 -1.16
N THR A 19 14.22 22.08 -0.20
CA THR A 19 14.65 21.71 1.14
C THR A 19 13.52 21.08 1.97
N GLU A 20 13.89 20.33 3.01
CA GLU A 20 12.91 19.77 3.96
C GLU A 20 12.09 20.87 4.63
N GLU A 21 12.71 22.00 4.97
CA GLU A 21 12.07 23.15 5.60
C GLU A 21 11.04 23.81 4.69
N GLU A 22 11.34 23.96 3.41
CA GLU A 22 10.40 24.51 2.42
C GLU A 22 9.18 23.61 2.26
N LEU A 23 9.39 22.30 2.14
CA LEU A 23 8.29 21.34 2.05
C LEU A 23 7.43 21.32 3.32
N LEU A 24 8.05 21.35 4.50
CA LEU A 24 7.34 21.43 5.78
C LEU A 24 6.53 22.72 5.92
N SER A 25 7.05 23.86 5.41
CA SER A 25 6.31 25.12 5.40
C SER A 25 5.06 25.04 4.54
N ILE A 26 5.16 24.46 3.34
CA ILE A 26 4.00 24.24 2.45
C ILE A 26 2.96 23.36 3.14
N ILE A 27 3.37 22.25 3.76
CA ILE A 27 2.47 21.35 4.47
C ILE A 27 1.77 22.07 5.63
N LYS A 28 2.49 22.91 6.35
CA LYS A 28 1.92 23.70 7.45
C LYS A 28 0.82 24.63 6.94
N ASP A 29 1.10 25.40 5.88
CA ASP A 29 0.11 26.31 5.28
C ASP A 29 -1.14 25.56 4.80
N LEU A 30 -0.96 24.39 4.19
CA LEU A 30 -2.06 23.53 3.75
C LEU A 30 -2.85 22.93 4.92
N ASN A 31 -2.19 22.63 6.04
CA ASN A 31 -2.86 22.17 7.26
C ASN A 31 -3.76 23.27 7.86
N GLU A 32 -3.32 24.52 7.79
CA GLU A 32 -4.02 25.69 8.35
C GLU A 32 -5.13 26.22 7.42
N ASP A 33 -5.12 25.90 6.13
CA ASP A 33 -6.14 26.29 5.16
C ASP A 33 -7.40 25.41 5.30
N ASP A 34 -8.50 25.98 5.82
CA ASP A 34 -9.79 25.29 5.95
C ASP A 34 -10.40 24.88 4.60
N GLY A 35 -9.97 25.48 3.49
CA GLY A 35 -10.38 25.09 2.14
C GLY A 35 -9.67 23.84 1.62
N VAL A 36 -8.64 23.35 2.31
CA VAL A 36 -7.90 22.13 1.97
C VAL A 36 -8.39 20.97 2.82
N HIS A 37 -9.01 19.98 2.18
CA HIS A 37 -9.60 18.82 2.86
C HIS A 37 -8.71 17.58 2.84
N GLY A 38 -7.68 17.55 1.98
CA GLY A 38 -6.74 16.44 1.88
C GLY A 38 -5.39 16.89 1.36
N ILE A 39 -4.33 16.29 1.88
CA ILE A 39 -2.94 16.53 1.49
C ILE A 39 -2.34 15.19 1.10
N LEU A 40 -1.70 15.15 -0.07
CA LEU A 40 -0.93 14.02 -0.56
C LEU A 40 0.48 14.49 -0.89
N VAL A 41 1.48 13.87 -0.29
CA VAL A 41 2.88 14.05 -0.67
C VAL A 41 3.35 12.80 -1.41
N GLN A 42 3.69 12.97 -2.68
CA GLN A 42 4.12 11.85 -3.52
C GLN A 42 5.42 11.24 -3.00
N LEU A 43 5.36 9.97 -2.61
CA LEU A 43 6.52 9.19 -2.19
C LEU A 43 7.11 8.40 -3.37
N PRO A 44 8.43 8.12 -3.35
CA PRO A 44 9.40 8.54 -2.34
C PRO A 44 9.82 10.00 -2.52
N VAL A 45 10.13 10.68 -1.42
CA VAL A 45 10.77 12.01 -1.47
C VAL A 45 12.28 11.89 -1.78
N PRO A 46 12.95 12.98 -2.22
CA PRO A 46 14.41 13.00 -2.39
C PRO A 46 15.15 12.60 -1.11
N LYS A 47 16.34 11.98 -1.25
CA LYS A 47 17.09 11.38 -0.12
C LYS A 47 17.49 12.34 0.99
N HIS A 48 17.58 13.63 0.70
CA HIS A 48 17.93 14.67 1.68
C HIS A 48 16.74 15.10 2.55
N ILE A 49 15.52 14.66 2.21
CA ILE A 49 14.28 14.93 2.96
C ILE A 49 13.93 13.70 3.80
N ASN A 50 13.61 13.90 5.07
CA ASN A 50 13.19 12.83 5.96
C ASN A 50 11.70 12.53 5.74
N GLU A 51 11.40 11.41 5.08
CA GLU A 51 10.05 10.95 4.77
C GLU A 51 9.15 10.86 6.03
N GLU A 52 9.69 10.36 7.14
CA GLU A 52 8.93 10.23 8.40
C GLU A 52 8.52 11.58 8.97
N LYS A 53 9.39 12.59 8.89
CA LYS A 53 9.03 13.95 9.32
C LYS A 53 7.92 14.53 8.44
N ILE A 54 7.99 14.30 7.12
CA ILE A 54 6.97 14.78 6.18
C ILE A 54 5.61 14.14 6.48
N ILE A 55 5.57 12.81 6.64
CA ILE A 55 4.34 12.09 6.97
C ILE A 55 3.75 12.62 8.30
N ASN A 56 4.58 12.79 9.33
CA ASN A 56 4.14 13.27 10.64
C ASN A 56 3.70 14.75 10.64
N ALA A 57 4.14 15.55 9.67
CA ALA A 57 3.74 16.95 9.56
C ALA A 57 2.33 17.13 8.94
N ILE A 58 1.83 16.15 8.19
CA ILE A 58 0.48 16.20 7.63
C ILE A 58 -0.54 16.02 8.76
N SER A 59 -1.54 16.88 8.84
CA SER A 59 -2.63 16.70 9.79
C SER A 59 -3.33 15.36 9.58
N PRO A 60 -3.54 14.53 10.61
CA PRO A 60 -4.27 13.24 10.47
C PRO A 60 -5.65 13.37 9.84
N LYS A 61 -6.28 14.54 9.98
CA LYS A 61 -7.58 14.83 9.36
C LYS A 61 -7.50 15.11 7.86
N LYS A 62 -6.30 15.34 7.34
CA LYS A 62 -6.03 15.64 5.92
C LYS A 62 -5.10 14.60 5.26
N ASP A 63 -4.68 13.58 6.01
CA ASP A 63 -3.81 12.47 5.56
C ASP A 63 -4.58 11.50 4.67
N VAL A 64 -4.80 11.86 3.41
CA VAL A 64 -5.62 11.03 2.48
C VAL A 64 -4.94 9.73 2.07
N ASP A 65 -3.63 9.59 2.25
CA ASP A 65 -2.90 8.35 2.02
C ASP A 65 -2.96 7.36 3.19
N GLY A 66 -3.35 7.85 4.39
CA GLY A 66 -3.45 7.01 5.58
C GLY A 66 -2.09 6.52 6.12
N PHE A 67 -1.03 7.32 5.92
CA PHE A 67 0.34 6.95 6.36
C PHE A 67 0.70 7.52 7.72
N HIS A 68 -0.03 8.54 8.19
CA HIS A 68 0.21 9.14 9.50
C HIS A 68 0.04 8.08 10.61
N PRO A 69 0.89 8.08 11.66
CA PRO A 69 0.80 7.11 12.75
C PRO A 69 -0.59 7.02 13.41
N GLU A 70 -1.32 8.13 13.48
CA GLU A 70 -2.70 8.15 14.00
C GLU A 70 -3.66 7.38 13.08
N SER A 71 -3.53 7.53 11.75
CA SER A 71 -4.31 6.78 10.76
C SER A 71 -4.04 5.28 10.85
N VAL A 72 -2.75 4.92 10.93
CA VAL A 72 -2.31 3.52 11.09
C VAL A 72 -2.77 2.94 12.43
N GLY A 73 -2.68 3.71 13.51
CA GLY A 73 -3.18 3.32 14.84
C GLY A 73 -4.69 3.10 14.83
N SER A 74 -5.45 3.98 14.19
CA SER A 74 -6.90 3.84 14.04
C SER A 74 -7.26 2.58 13.27
N LEU A 75 -6.56 2.30 12.16
CA LEU A 75 -6.73 1.05 11.41
C LEU A 75 -6.46 -0.18 12.29
N CYS A 76 -5.38 -0.17 13.05
CA CYS A 76 -4.95 -1.28 13.91
C CYS A 76 -6.02 -1.63 14.97
N ILE A 77 -6.69 -0.63 15.55
CA ILE A 77 -7.69 -0.82 16.61
C ILE A 77 -9.13 -0.78 16.10
N GLY A 78 -9.33 -0.79 14.77
CA GLY A 78 -10.65 -0.83 14.14
C GLY A 78 -11.47 0.45 14.26
N ARG A 79 -10.82 1.61 14.48
CA ARG A 79 -11.48 2.92 14.49
C ARG A 79 -11.60 3.52 13.09
N PRO A 80 -12.57 4.40 12.84
CA PRO A 80 -12.63 5.19 11.61
C PRO A 80 -11.38 6.03 11.42
N GLY A 81 -10.91 6.15 10.19
CA GLY A 81 -9.74 6.93 9.79
C GLY A 81 -9.41 6.71 8.33
N PHE A 82 -8.46 7.46 7.82
CA PHE A 82 -7.94 7.22 6.48
C PHE A 82 -7.18 5.89 6.43
N VAL A 83 -7.31 5.21 5.30
CA VAL A 83 -6.68 3.92 5.06
C VAL A 83 -5.90 4.01 3.76
N SER A 84 -4.69 3.44 3.74
CA SER A 84 -3.86 3.41 2.54
C SER A 84 -4.63 2.89 1.33
N CYS A 85 -4.57 3.65 0.22
CA CYS A 85 -5.41 3.42 -0.97
C CYS A 85 -5.15 2.07 -1.64
N THR A 86 -3.88 1.64 -1.75
CA THR A 86 -3.54 0.36 -2.38
C THR A 86 -4.13 -0.83 -1.61
N PRO A 87 -3.94 -0.99 -0.31
CA PRO A 87 -4.59 -2.04 0.47
C PRO A 87 -6.13 -1.97 0.43
N ALA A 88 -6.70 -0.76 0.53
CA ALA A 88 -8.15 -0.58 0.44
C ALA A 88 -8.69 -0.99 -0.94
N GLY A 89 -7.97 -0.64 -2.01
CA GLY A 89 -8.30 -1.05 -3.38
C GLY A 89 -8.27 -2.56 -3.57
N ILE A 90 -7.30 -3.25 -2.97
CA ILE A 90 -7.21 -4.73 -3.00
C ILE A 90 -8.42 -5.37 -2.34
N ILE A 91 -8.87 -4.87 -1.17
CA ILE A 91 -10.10 -5.35 -0.55
C ILE A 91 -11.30 -5.17 -1.48
N GLN A 92 -11.41 -4.01 -2.15
CA GLN A 92 -12.49 -3.76 -3.11
C GLN A 92 -12.39 -4.69 -4.33
N LEU A 93 -11.17 -4.97 -4.81
CA LEU A 93 -10.93 -5.90 -5.90
C LEU A 93 -11.40 -7.31 -5.54
N LEU A 94 -11.00 -7.84 -4.38
CA LEU A 94 -11.41 -9.15 -3.90
C LEU A 94 -12.93 -9.25 -3.77
N LYS A 95 -13.57 -8.28 -3.12
CA LYS A 95 -15.03 -8.24 -2.94
C LYS A 95 -15.80 -8.18 -4.26
N ARG A 96 -15.35 -7.36 -5.21
CA ARG A 96 -15.98 -7.22 -6.53
C ARG A 96 -15.74 -8.41 -7.45
N SER A 97 -14.70 -9.19 -7.18
CA SER A 97 -14.42 -10.46 -7.85
C SER A 97 -15.09 -11.66 -7.16
N GLU A 98 -15.96 -11.38 -6.18
CA GLU A 98 -16.69 -12.41 -5.41
C GLU A 98 -15.77 -13.44 -4.73
N ILE A 99 -14.57 -12.99 -4.32
CA ILE A 99 -13.62 -13.81 -3.57
C ILE A 99 -13.95 -13.69 -2.08
N ASP A 100 -14.32 -14.82 -1.48
CA ASP A 100 -14.54 -14.91 -0.04
C ASP A 100 -13.25 -14.68 0.73
N ILE A 101 -13.27 -13.75 1.69
CA ILE A 101 -12.12 -13.44 2.54
C ILE A 101 -12.28 -14.06 3.93
N GLU A 102 -13.50 -14.10 4.46
CA GLU A 102 -13.79 -14.61 5.80
C GLU A 102 -13.38 -16.08 5.96
N GLY A 103 -12.63 -16.37 7.01
CA GLY A 103 -12.13 -17.70 7.32
C GLY A 103 -11.00 -18.21 6.43
N LYS A 104 -10.56 -17.44 5.41
CA LYS A 104 -9.46 -17.82 4.52
C LYS A 104 -8.10 -17.55 5.17
N HIS A 105 -7.12 -18.39 4.81
CA HIS A 105 -5.72 -18.12 5.14
C HIS A 105 -5.13 -17.16 4.12
N CYS A 106 -4.82 -15.95 4.55
CA CYS A 106 -4.16 -14.93 3.74
C CYS A 106 -2.68 -14.83 4.10
N VAL A 107 -1.80 -14.99 3.13
CA VAL A 107 -0.37 -14.72 3.28
C VAL A 107 -0.03 -13.43 2.56
N VAL A 108 0.57 -12.47 3.30
CA VAL A 108 1.04 -11.19 2.76
C VAL A 108 2.56 -11.23 2.72
N ILE A 109 3.16 -11.20 1.52
CA ILE A 109 4.61 -11.09 1.37
C ILE A 109 4.97 -9.62 1.22
N GLY A 110 5.54 -9.05 2.29
CA GLY A 110 5.87 -7.64 2.41
C GLY A 110 5.44 -7.08 3.76
N ARG A 111 6.21 -6.12 4.30
CA ARG A 111 5.92 -5.51 5.60
C ARG A 111 6.19 -4.01 5.64
N SER A 112 6.03 -3.34 4.49
CA SER A 112 6.13 -1.88 4.42
C SER A 112 5.01 -1.22 5.21
N ASN A 113 5.24 -0.01 5.69
CA ASN A 113 4.23 0.76 6.41
C ASN A 113 3.10 1.22 5.49
N ILE A 114 3.39 1.35 4.18
CA ILE A 114 2.44 1.89 3.20
C ILE A 114 1.55 0.81 2.54
N VAL A 115 2.01 -0.47 2.50
CA VAL A 115 1.25 -1.57 1.87
C VAL A 115 1.16 -2.80 2.76
N GLY A 116 2.28 -3.45 3.09
CA GLY A 116 2.26 -4.78 3.69
C GLY A 116 1.55 -4.84 5.05
N LYS A 117 1.88 -3.94 5.97
CA LYS A 117 1.22 -3.87 7.28
C LYS A 117 -0.26 -3.47 7.18
N PRO A 118 -0.62 -2.37 6.46
CA PRO A 118 -2.03 -2.02 6.29
C PRO A 118 -2.84 -3.12 5.60
N MET A 119 -2.26 -3.82 4.62
CA MET A 119 -2.92 -4.94 3.95
C MET A 119 -3.27 -6.06 4.92
N ALA A 120 -2.31 -6.46 5.75
CA ALA A 120 -2.53 -7.50 6.77
C ALA A 120 -3.64 -7.11 7.77
N LEU A 121 -3.65 -5.84 8.20
CA LEU A 121 -4.68 -5.32 9.10
C LEU A 121 -6.07 -5.30 8.44
N LEU A 122 -6.15 -4.94 7.15
CA LEU A 122 -7.41 -4.96 6.43
C LEU A 122 -7.93 -6.39 6.21
N MET A 123 -7.06 -7.34 5.84
CA MET A 123 -7.46 -8.74 5.70
C MET A 123 -7.94 -9.32 7.05
N LEU A 124 -7.26 -8.97 8.16
CA LEU A 124 -7.72 -9.34 9.50
C LEU A 124 -9.09 -8.74 9.82
N ARG A 125 -9.34 -7.49 9.44
CA ARG A 125 -10.64 -6.81 9.62
C ARG A 125 -11.76 -7.45 8.80
N GLU A 126 -11.43 -8.10 7.68
CA GLU A 126 -12.34 -8.89 6.87
C GLU A 126 -12.44 -10.36 7.34
N ASN A 127 -12.00 -10.68 8.57
CA ASN A 127 -12.05 -12.00 9.20
C ASN A 127 -11.15 -13.07 8.56
N ALA A 128 -10.09 -12.71 7.85
CA ALA A 128 -9.08 -13.66 7.40
C ALA A 128 -8.13 -14.06 8.53
N THR A 129 -7.55 -15.26 8.45
CA THR A 129 -6.34 -15.62 9.18
C THR A 129 -5.14 -15.11 8.43
N VAL A 130 -4.29 -14.27 9.03
CA VAL A 130 -3.24 -13.55 8.29
C VAL A 130 -1.85 -13.95 8.76
N THR A 131 -1.00 -14.29 7.79
CA THR A 131 0.44 -14.49 7.98
C THR A 131 1.21 -13.43 7.20
N ILE A 132 2.12 -12.69 7.88
CA ILE A 132 3.01 -11.72 7.23
C ILE A 132 4.38 -12.35 7.01
N CYS A 133 4.83 -12.39 5.77
CA CYS A 133 6.15 -12.85 5.37
C CYS A 133 7.03 -11.69 4.91
N HIS A 134 8.35 -11.86 5.03
CA HIS A 134 9.34 -10.83 4.67
C HIS A 134 10.69 -11.46 4.32
N SER A 135 11.69 -10.65 3.98
CA SER A 135 13.02 -11.11 3.55
C SER A 135 13.80 -12.00 4.55
N ARG A 136 13.35 -12.07 5.80
CA ARG A 136 13.95 -12.92 6.84
C ARG A 136 13.07 -14.12 7.20
N THR A 137 11.94 -14.31 6.52
CA THR A 137 11.07 -15.46 6.71
C THR A 137 11.77 -16.73 6.21
N LYS A 138 11.87 -17.73 7.06
CA LYS A 138 12.34 -19.06 6.68
C LYS A 138 11.18 -19.84 6.05
N ASN A 139 11.50 -20.76 5.15
CA ASN A 139 10.51 -21.63 4.49
C ASN A 139 9.37 -20.85 3.81
N LEU A 140 9.73 -19.76 3.12
CA LEU A 140 8.75 -18.86 2.50
C LEU A 140 7.82 -19.59 1.52
N LYS A 141 8.37 -20.52 0.72
CA LYS A 141 7.58 -21.29 -0.26
C LYS A 141 6.51 -22.13 0.40
N GLU A 142 6.87 -22.84 1.46
CA GLU A 142 5.97 -23.71 2.21
C GLU A 142 4.83 -22.91 2.82
N ILE A 143 5.14 -21.76 3.42
CA ILE A 143 4.12 -20.87 4.01
C ILE A 143 3.19 -20.32 2.92
N CYS A 144 3.74 -19.90 1.77
CA CYS A 144 2.94 -19.37 0.68
C CYS A 144 1.99 -20.43 0.07
N LYS A 145 2.40 -21.69 0.02
CA LYS A 145 1.56 -22.81 -0.44
C LYS A 145 0.37 -23.14 0.46
N GLU A 146 0.35 -22.63 1.67
CA GLU A 146 -0.81 -22.78 2.57
C GLU A 146 -1.88 -21.71 2.33
N ALA A 147 -1.55 -20.66 1.56
CA ALA A 147 -2.42 -19.52 1.35
C ALA A 147 -3.62 -19.85 0.43
N ASP A 148 -4.81 -19.49 0.84
CA ASP A 148 -5.98 -19.37 -0.02
C ASP A 148 -5.95 -18.06 -0.80
N ILE A 149 -5.39 -17.01 -0.17
CA ILE A 149 -5.16 -15.69 -0.78
C ILE A 149 -3.70 -15.30 -0.54
N LEU A 150 -2.95 -15.10 -1.62
CA LEU A 150 -1.54 -14.69 -1.58
C LEU A 150 -1.41 -13.27 -2.10
N ILE A 151 -0.93 -12.35 -1.26
CA ILE A 151 -0.72 -10.94 -1.63
C ILE A 151 0.77 -10.65 -1.63
N VAL A 152 1.29 -10.22 -2.80
CA VAL A 152 2.73 -10.06 -3.04
C VAL A 152 3.07 -8.58 -3.22
N ALA A 153 3.83 -8.02 -2.27
CA ALA A 153 4.22 -6.61 -2.22
C ALA A 153 5.68 -6.45 -1.75
N ILE A 154 6.63 -6.96 -2.54
CA ILE A 154 8.05 -7.06 -2.17
C ILE A 154 8.97 -6.19 -3.00
N GLY A 155 8.51 -5.67 -4.12
CA GLY A 155 9.30 -4.84 -5.00
C GLY A 155 10.43 -5.60 -5.72
N LYS A 156 10.22 -6.88 -6.05
CA LYS A 156 11.18 -7.74 -6.75
C LYS A 156 10.54 -8.39 -7.97
N PRO A 157 10.89 -7.95 -9.19
CA PRO A 157 10.26 -8.44 -10.40
C PRO A 157 10.28 -9.96 -10.52
N LYS A 158 9.11 -10.57 -10.76
CA LYS A 158 8.92 -12.00 -11.05
C LYS A 158 9.57 -12.98 -10.05
N MET A 159 9.69 -12.56 -8.79
CA MET A 159 10.30 -13.41 -7.76
C MET A 159 9.40 -14.60 -7.38
N ILE A 160 8.10 -14.42 -7.45
CA ILE A 160 7.11 -15.43 -7.04
C ILE A 160 6.62 -16.18 -8.28
N ASP A 161 6.97 -17.44 -8.38
CA ASP A 161 6.55 -18.36 -9.43
C ASP A 161 5.52 -19.39 -8.92
N ALA A 162 5.05 -20.29 -9.78
CA ALA A 162 4.08 -21.35 -9.43
C ALA A 162 4.52 -22.21 -8.23
N SER A 163 5.84 -22.33 -7.97
CA SER A 163 6.34 -23.11 -6.83
C SER A 163 6.01 -22.52 -5.46
N TYR A 164 5.54 -21.27 -5.40
CA TYR A 164 5.07 -20.59 -4.19
C TYR A 164 3.56 -20.64 -4.01
N VAL A 165 2.81 -21.05 -5.03
CA VAL A 165 1.36 -20.88 -5.06
C VAL A 165 0.67 -22.24 -4.88
N LYS A 166 -0.38 -22.27 -4.10
CA LYS A 166 -1.29 -23.41 -3.95
C LYS A 166 -2.27 -23.44 -5.14
N ASP A 167 -2.56 -24.59 -5.65
CA ASP A 167 -3.56 -24.76 -6.71
C ASP A 167 -4.92 -24.19 -6.26
N GLY A 168 -5.50 -23.35 -7.10
CA GLY A 168 -6.76 -22.66 -6.82
C GLY A 168 -6.67 -21.47 -5.87
N ALA A 169 -5.49 -21.04 -5.44
CA ALA A 169 -5.32 -19.85 -4.63
C ALA A 169 -5.57 -18.57 -5.45
N THR A 170 -6.12 -17.55 -4.79
CA THR A 170 -6.19 -16.20 -5.36
C THR A 170 -4.86 -15.49 -5.12
N VAL A 171 -4.25 -14.99 -6.20
CA VAL A 171 -2.98 -14.25 -6.12
C VAL A 171 -3.19 -12.78 -6.47
N ILE A 172 -2.77 -11.87 -5.59
CA ILE A 172 -2.77 -10.42 -5.81
C ILE A 172 -1.32 -9.95 -5.93
N ASP A 173 -0.95 -9.51 -7.12
CA ASP A 173 0.36 -8.93 -7.41
C ASP A 173 0.29 -7.40 -7.27
N VAL A 174 1.01 -6.85 -6.30
CA VAL A 174 1.07 -5.41 -6.01
C VAL A 174 2.31 -4.77 -6.65
N GLY A 175 3.25 -5.59 -7.14
CA GLY A 175 4.48 -5.13 -7.75
C GLY A 175 4.23 -4.35 -9.05
N ILE A 176 4.98 -3.26 -9.24
CA ILE A 176 4.97 -2.48 -10.48
C ILE A 176 6.40 -2.24 -10.90
N HIS A 177 6.83 -2.94 -11.96
CA HIS A 177 8.17 -2.87 -12.52
C HIS A 177 8.13 -2.74 -14.04
N ARG A 178 9.28 -2.43 -14.62
CA ARG A 178 9.50 -2.56 -16.07
C ARG A 178 10.60 -3.57 -16.31
N ASP A 179 10.34 -4.53 -17.18
CA ASP A 179 11.33 -5.52 -17.60
C ASP A 179 12.37 -4.92 -18.57
N ALA A 180 13.31 -5.73 -19.02
CA ALA A 180 14.35 -5.33 -19.97
C ALA A 180 13.80 -4.80 -21.32
N ASN A 181 12.55 -5.13 -21.66
CA ASN A 181 11.84 -4.67 -22.86
C ASN A 181 10.92 -3.48 -22.57
N ASN A 182 11.04 -2.85 -21.39
CA ASN A 182 10.19 -1.76 -20.91
C ASN A 182 8.70 -2.13 -20.76
N LYS A 183 8.36 -3.43 -20.70
CA LYS A 183 6.99 -3.92 -20.41
C LYS A 183 6.74 -3.94 -18.92
N LEU A 184 5.51 -3.62 -18.55
CA LEU A 184 5.06 -3.74 -17.15
C LEU A 184 5.11 -5.20 -16.70
N CYS A 185 5.65 -5.42 -15.51
CA CYS A 185 5.59 -6.69 -14.80
C CYS A 185 5.44 -6.43 -13.30
N GLY A 186 4.95 -7.42 -12.59
CA GLY A 186 4.83 -7.39 -11.13
C GLY A 186 5.92 -8.17 -10.42
N ASP A 187 5.66 -8.45 -9.15
CA ASP A 187 6.49 -9.31 -8.29
C ASP A 187 6.26 -10.81 -8.58
N VAL A 188 5.14 -11.13 -9.23
CA VAL A 188 4.74 -12.49 -9.60
C VAL A 188 5.14 -12.78 -11.04
N ASP A 189 5.65 -13.98 -11.31
CA ASP A 189 5.81 -14.49 -12.66
C ASP A 189 4.45 -14.99 -13.18
N PHE A 190 3.67 -14.06 -13.72
CA PHE A 190 2.29 -14.27 -14.16
C PHE A 190 2.14 -15.50 -15.05
N ALA A 191 3.03 -15.66 -16.04
CA ALA A 191 2.95 -16.76 -17.00
C ALA A 191 3.13 -18.16 -16.36
N SER A 192 3.76 -18.25 -15.19
CA SER A 192 3.92 -19.51 -14.47
C SER A 192 2.77 -19.79 -13.50
N VAL A 193 2.04 -18.75 -13.08
CA VAL A 193 1.04 -18.81 -11.99
C VAL A 193 -0.41 -18.86 -12.53
N GLU A 194 -0.62 -18.36 -13.75
CA GLU A 194 -1.94 -18.32 -14.43
C GLU A 194 -2.58 -19.70 -14.63
#